data_e61591b7743fa7aa6de1a43170f370e6
#
_entry.id   e61591b7743fa7aa6de1a43170f370e6
#
_cell.length_a   1.000
_cell.length_b   1.000
_cell.length_c   1.000
_cell.angle_alpha   90.00
_cell.angle_beta   90.00
_cell.angle_gamma   90.00
#
_symmetry.space_group_name_H-M   'P 1'
#
loop_
_entity.id
_entity.type
_entity.pdbx_description
1 polymer ?
#
loop_
_entity_poly.entity_id
_entity_poly.type
_entity_poly.pdbx_seq_one_letter_code
_entity_poly.pdbx_strand_id
1 'polypeptide(L)'
;MKKEIFDNIEGLTKEIIPLFDFSTVKFSSNECSCDIVINDKFTSKDKAIDDGVLLALIDTFSSYAVMFLSPKDDYKTYLSLSIKMTSFNSTNSKRLTIKVFLEKKFDRNILLNITVSDPKGNIIKRISHLKRRIASKL
;
A
#
# COMPACT_ATOMS: atom_id res chain seq x y z
N MET A 1 -4.20 -10.78 14.18
CA MET A 1 -4.79 -9.43 14.17
C MET A 1 -4.53 -8.68 12.87
N LYS A 2 -3.30 -8.53 12.47
CA LYS A 2 -2.95 -7.78 11.24
C LYS A 2 -3.50 -8.42 9.96
N LYS A 3 -3.57 -9.73 9.92
CA LYS A 3 -4.12 -10.48 8.79
C LYS A 3 -5.65 -10.41 8.72
N GLU A 4 -6.30 -10.41 9.88
CA GLU A 4 -7.77 -10.43 9.98
C GLU A 4 -8.45 -9.24 9.31
N ILE A 5 -7.77 -8.09 9.28
CA ILE A 5 -8.28 -6.89 8.64
C ILE A 5 -8.46 -7.11 7.14
N PHE A 6 -7.59 -7.92 6.55
CA PHE A 6 -7.60 -8.20 5.11
C PHE A 6 -8.49 -9.41 4.75
N ASP A 7 -8.75 -10.30 5.70
CA ASP A 7 -9.49 -11.54 5.44
C ASP A 7 -10.98 -11.29 5.09
N ASN A 8 -11.48 -10.10 5.34
CA ASN A 8 -12.87 -9.73 5.05
C ASN A 8 -13.06 -9.01 3.71
N ILE A 9 -12.02 -8.95 2.89
CA ILE A 9 -12.07 -8.25 1.61
C ILE A 9 -12.24 -9.26 0.48
N GLU A 10 -13.20 -9.02 -0.42
CA GLU A 10 -13.56 -9.94 -1.51
C GLU A 10 -12.87 -9.60 -2.84
N GLY A 11 -12.93 -10.55 -3.79
CA GLY A 11 -12.49 -10.36 -5.17
C GLY A 11 -10.98 -10.42 -5.36
N LEU A 12 -10.45 -9.56 -6.25
CA LEU A 12 -9.01 -9.51 -6.58
C LEU A 12 -8.16 -9.29 -5.34
N THR A 13 -8.64 -8.51 -4.39
CA THR A 13 -7.94 -8.23 -3.14
C THR A 13 -7.62 -9.51 -2.36
N LYS A 14 -8.55 -10.47 -2.37
CA LYS A 14 -8.36 -11.76 -1.71
C LYS A 14 -7.22 -12.58 -2.34
N GLU A 15 -6.98 -12.43 -3.64
CA GLU A 15 -5.90 -13.10 -4.34
C GLU A 15 -4.54 -12.46 -4.10
N ILE A 16 -4.48 -11.16 -3.85
CA ILE A 16 -3.23 -10.42 -3.66
C ILE A 16 -2.77 -10.38 -2.21
N ILE A 17 -3.67 -10.57 -1.23
CA ILE A 17 -3.33 -10.58 0.19
C ILE A 17 -2.18 -11.55 0.51
N PRO A 18 -2.13 -12.78 -0.05
CA PRO A 18 -1.02 -13.70 0.22
C PRO A 18 0.35 -13.21 -0.25
N LEU A 19 0.39 -12.16 -1.09
CA LEU A 19 1.66 -11.58 -1.54
C LEU A 19 2.33 -10.76 -0.44
N PHE A 20 1.58 -10.27 0.55
CA PHE A 20 2.16 -9.53 1.67
C PHE A 20 2.89 -10.47 2.62
N ASP A 21 4.12 -10.13 2.95
CA ASP A 21 4.85 -10.79 4.03
C ASP A 21 4.59 -10.01 5.32
N PHE A 22 3.55 -10.39 6.05
CA PHE A 22 3.11 -9.68 7.25
C PHE A 22 4.14 -9.70 8.38
N SER A 23 5.10 -10.62 8.33
CA SER A 23 6.18 -10.65 9.33
C SER A 23 7.13 -9.47 9.19
N THR A 24 7.14 -8.80 8.04
CA THR A 24 8.01 -7.66 7.74
C THR A 24 7.37 -6.32 8.03
N VAL A 25 6.12 -6.28 8.49
CA VAL A 25 5.44 -5.03 8.79
C VAL A 25 6.17 -4.27 9.89
N LYS A 26 6.57 -3.04 9.56
CA LYS A 26 7.23 -2.12 10.50
C LYS A 26 6.50 -0.79 10.46
N PHE A 27 6.40 -0.14 11.59
CA PHE A 27 5.81 1.19 11.65
C PHE A 27 6.48 2.05 12.72
N SER A 28 6.53 3.33 12.45
CA SER A 28 6.98 4.38 13.35
C SER A 28 5.89 5.46 13.41
N SER A 29 6.20 6.64 13.91
CA SER A 29 5.20 7.70 14.10
C SER A 29 4.52 8.17 12.82
N ASN A 30 5.21 8.13 11.68
CA ASN A 30 4.70 8.65 10.40
C ASN A 30 4.93 7.73 9.20
N GLU A 31 5.38 6.50 9.45
CA GLU A 31 5.80 5.58 8.39
C GLU A 31 5.35 4.16 8.70
N CYS A 32 4.89 3.47 7.67
CA CYS A 32 4.54 2.06 7.75
C CYS A 32 5.07 1.35 6.50
N SER A 33 5.69 0.20 6.68
CA SER A 33 6.26 -0.56 5.57
C SER A 33 5.97 -2.05 5.67
N CYS A 34 5.99 -2.71 4.52
CA CYS A 34 5.80 -4.15 4.42
C CYS A 34 6.44 -4.65 3.12
N ASP A 35 7.02 -5.83 3.18
CA ASP A 35 7.50 -6.50 1.98
C ASP A 35 6.36 -7.24 1.30
N ILE A 36 6.44 -7.30 -0.03
CA ILE A 36 5.61 -8.16 -0.86
C ILE A 36 6.50 -9.17 -1.57
N VAL A 37 5.98 -10.37 -1.74
CA VAL A 37 6.63 -11.45 -2.50
C VAL A 37 5.79 -11.72 -3.74
N ILE A 38 6.38 -11.46 -4.89
CA ILE A 38 5.69 -11.52 -6.16
C ILE A 38 5.77 -12.94 -6.72
N ASN A 39 4.66 -13.47 -7.21
CA ASN A 39 4.64 -14.72 -7.94
C ASN A 39 4.43 -14.47 -9.45
N ASP A 40 4.73 -15.46 -10.26
CA ASP A 40 4.70 -15.34 -11.72
C ASP A 40 3.30 -15.07 -12.29
N LYS A 41 2.26 -15.39 -11.55
CA LYS A 41 0.86 -15.14 -11.95
C LYS A 41 0.59 -13.65 -12.16
N PHE A 42 1.30 -12.77 -11.42
CA PHE A 42 1.07 -11.34 -11.42
C PHE A 42 2.20 -10.56 -12.08
N THR A 43 2.98 -11.20 -12.92
CA THR A 43 4.05 -10.55 -13.66
C THR A 43 3.69 -10.39 -15.13
N SER A 44 4.27 -9.36 -15.76
CA SER A 44 4.19 -9.15 -17.19
C SER A 44 5.23 -10.01 -17.93
N LYS A 45 5.28 -9.89 -19.27
CA LYS A 45 6.20 -10.66 -20.11
C LYS A 45 7.67 -10.46 -19.77
N ASP A 46 8.04 -9.30 -19.27
CA ASP A 46 9.40 -8.96 -18.83
C ASP A 46 9.66 -9.34 -17.36
N LYS A 47 8.76 -10.11 -16.76
CA LYS A 47 8.81 -10.61 -15.38
C LYS A 47 8.77 -9.52 -14.31
N ALA A 48 8.44 -8.29 -14.66
CA ALA A 48 8.13 -7.24 -13.71
C ALA A 48 6.69 -7.40 -13.20
N ILE A 49 6.42 -6.95 -11.98
CA ILE A 49 5.05 -6.98 -11.45
C ILE A 49 4.15 -6.12 -12.34
N ASP A 50 2.95 -6.60 -12.62
CA ASP A 50 1.92 -5.85 -13.33
C ASP A 50 1.55 -4.59 -12.55
N ASP A 51 1.50 -3.44 -13.23
CA ASP A 51 1.22 -2.15 -12.59
C ASP A 51 -0.16 -2.11 -11.93
N GLY A 52 -1.16 -2.74 -12.53
CA GLY A 52 -2.50 -2.81 -11.96
C GLY A 52 -2.53 -3.59 -10.64
N VAL A 53 -1.80 -4.71 -10.60
CA VAL A 53 -1.65 -5.50 -9.38
C VAL A 53 -0.91 -4.71 -8.31
N LEU A 54 0.17 -4.03 -8.71
CA LEU A 54 0.94 -3.20 -7.78
C LEU A 54 0.09 -2.08 -7.18
N LEU A 55 -0.72 -1.41 -8.00
CA LEU A 55 -1.63 -0.37 -7.51
C LEU A 55 -2.67 -0.94 -6.54
N ALA A 56 -3.20 -2.14 -6.81
CA ALA A 56 -4.12 -2.81 -5.90
C ALA A 56 -3.46 -3.14 -4.55
N LEU A 57 -2.21 -3.62 -4.59
CA LEU A 57 -1.44 -3.88 -3.37
C LEU A 57 -1.20 -2.59 -2.58
N ILE A 58 -0.84 -1.52 -3.26
CA ILE A 58 -0.60 -0.22 -2.64
C ILE A 58 -1.87 0.34 -2.01
N ASP A 59 -2.99 0.28 -2.72
CA ASP A 59 -4.27 0.76 -2.20
C ASP A 59 -4.68 -0.03 -0.96
N THR A 60 -4.54 -1.34 -1.00
CA THR A 60 -4.86 -2.22 0.13
C THR A 60 -3.95 -1.92 1.32
N PHE A 61 -2.64 -1.86 1.10
CA PHE A 61 -1.70 -1.62 2.19
C PHE A 61 -1.81 -0.22 2.75
N SER A 62 -2.03 0.79 1.92
CA SER A 62 -2.18 2.17 2.39
C SER A 62 -3.43 2.36 3.23
N SER A 63 -4.52 1.66 2.91
CA SER A 63 -5.72 1.67 3.74
C SER A 63 -5.45 1.09 5.14
N TYR A 64 -4.66 0.02 5.19
CA TYR A 64 -4.21 -0.57 6.44
C TYR A 64 -3.27 0.37 7.20
N ALA A 65 -2.29 0.95 6.49
CA ALA A 65 -1.28 1.82 7.10
C ALA A 65 -1.91 3.06 7.76
N VAL A 66 -2.93 3.64 7.16
CA VAL A 66 -3.62 4.82 7.71
C VAL A 66 -4.18 4.53 9.11
N MET A 67 -4.65 3.32 9.37
CA MET A 67 -5.17 2.93 10.68
C MET A 67 -4.09 3.00 11.78
N PHE A 68 -2.83 2.78 11.43
CA PHE A 68 -1.71 2.88 12.36
C PHE A 68 -1.13 4.28 12.43
N LEU A 69 -1.06 4.97 11.30
CA LEU A 69 -0.46 6.29 11.23
C LEU A 69 -1.38 7.39 11.77
N SER A 70 -2.67 7.11 11.87
CA SER A 70 -3.67 8.05 12.35
C SER A 70 -4.65 7.36 13.31
N PRO A 71 -4.17 6.80 14.43
CA PRO A 71 -5.01 5.97 15.30
C PRO A 71 -6.07 6.75 16.08
N LYS A 72 -5.93 8.06 16.21
CA LYS A 72 -6.92 8.93 16.86
C LYS A 72 -8.14 9.20 16.00
N ASP A 73 -8.02 8.91 14.72
CA ASP A 73 -9.11 9.05 13.79
C ASP A 73 -9.92 7.77 13.84
N ASP A 74 -11.09 7.83 14.43
CA ASP A 74 -12.01 6.70 14.51
C ASP A 74 -12.62 6.46 13.12
N TYR A 75 -11.77 6.11 12.16
CA TYR A 75 -12.17 5.96 10.78
C TYR A 75 -12.21 4.54 10.36
N LYS A 76 -13.35 4.13 9.97
CA LYS A 76 -13.54 2.82 9.41
C LYS A 76 -13.36 2.81 7.90
N THR A 77 -13.39 3.98 7.25
CA THR A 77 -13.37 4.02 5.79
C THR A 77 -12.73 5.28 5.25
N TYR A 78 -11.84 5.09 4.30
CA TYR A 78 -11.26 6.15 3.48
C TYR A 78 -11.61 5.90 2.02
N LEU A 79 -11.90 6.98 1.29
CA LEU A 79 -12.04 6.94 -0.15
C LEU A 79 -10.75 7.40 -0.80
N SER A 80 -10.31 6.68 -1.81
CA SER A 80 -9.24 7.16 -2.68
C SER A 80 -9.78 8.25 -3.59
N LEU A 81 -9.24 9.47 -3.47
CA LEU A 81 -9.60 10.58 -4.35
C LEU A 81 -8.69 10.63 -5.56
N SER A 82 -7.42 10.33 -5.37
CA SER A 82 -6.44 10.40 -6.44
C SER A 82 -5.26 9.51 -6.10
N ILE A 83 -4.74 8.84 -7.10
CA ILE A 83 -3.52 8.06 -6.99
C ILE A 83 -2.67 8.35 -8.23
N LYS A 84 -1.42 8.78 -8.00
CA LYS A 84 -0.48 9.09 -9.07
C LYS A 84 0.79 8.30 -8.88
N MET A 85 1.14 7.50 -9.87
CA MET A 85 2.34 6.67 -9.84
C MET A 85 3.36 7.15 -10.84
N THR A 86 4.60 7.29 -10.40
CA THR A 86 5.74 7.63 -11.24
C THR A 86 6.74 6.47 -11.19
N SER A 87 7.15 6.00 -12.35
CA SER A 87 8.13 4.92 -12.48
C SER A 87 9.52 5.50 -12.61
N PHE A 88 10.49 4.95 -11.87
CA PHE A 88 11.89 5.37 -11.89
C PHE A 88 12.80 4.30 -12.47
N ASN A 89 12.59 3.07 -12.05
CA ASN A 89 13.39 1.92 -12.47
C ASN A 89 12.48 0.73 -12.68
N SER A 90 12.93 -0.24 -13.45
CA SER A 90 12.31 -1.54 -13.54
C SER A 90 13.13 -2.56 -12.76
N THR A 91 12.48 -3.60 -12.31
CA THR A 91 13.14 -4.70 -11.61
C THR A 91 12.39 -6.00 -11.87
N ASN A 92 13.12 -7.09 -11.91
CA ASN A 92 12.54 -8.44 -11.91
C ASN A 92 12.68 -9.12 -10.54
N SER A 93 13.02 -8.36 -9.52
CA SER A 93 13.10 -8.89 -8.16
C SER A 93 11.75 -9.45 -7.74
N LYS A 94 11.76 -10.60 -7.07
CA LYS A 94 10.56 -11.25 -6.55
C LYS A 94 10.14 -10.71 -5.18
N ARG A 95 10.95 -9.86 -4.57
CA ARG A 95 10.64 -9.22 -3.29
C ARG A 95 10.81 -7.71 -3.44
N LEU A 96 9.78 -6.99 -3.05
CA LEU A 96 9.76 -5.53 -3.03
C LEU A 96 9.28 -5.03 -1.67
N THR A 97 9.65 -3.81 -1.32
CA THR A 97 9.18 -3.17 -0.09
C THR A 97 8.28 -2.00 -0.44
N ILE A 98 7.06 -2.02 0.10
CA ILE A 98 6.13 -0.89 0.06
C ILE A 98 6.30 -0.11 1.35
N LYS A 99 6.54 1.20 1.23
CA LYS A 99 6.70 2.09 2.37
C LYS A 99 5.74 3.26 2.23
N VAL A 100 4.88 3.44 3.22
CA VAL A 100 3.86 4.48 3.25
C VAL A 100 4.24 5.53 4.27
N PHE A 101 4.35 6.77 3.82
CA PHE A 101 4.56 7.94 4.68
C PHE A 101 3.28 8.75 4.76
N LEU A 102 2.94 9.17 5.97
CA LEU A 102 1.95 10.21 6.17
C LEU A 102 2.62 11.55 5.91
N GLU A 103 2.38 12.13 4.74
CA GLU A 103 3.00 13.40 4.35
C GLU A 103 2.25 14.58 4.95
N LYS A 104 0.92 14.57 4.85
CA LYS A 104 0.09 15.67 5.35
C LYS A 104 -1.31 15.18 5.70
N LYS A 105 -1.83 15.72 6.77
CA LYS A 105 -3.21 15.53 7.18
C LYS A 105 -3.87 16.89 7.31
N PHE A 106 -4.95 17.10 6.58
CA PHE A 106 -5.65 18.37 6.57
C PHE A 106 -7.15 18.14 6.37
N ASP A 107 -7.94 18.72 7.27
CA ASP A 107 -9.39 18.53 7.29
C ASP A 107 -9.73 17.04 7.32
N ARG A 108 -10.47 16.53 6.36
CA ARG A 108 -10.81 15.11 6.22
C ARG A 108 -9.91 14.36 5.24
N ASN A 109 -8.91 15.04 4.73
CA ASN A 109 -8.01 14.49 3.73
C ASN A 109 -6.71 14.04 4.36
N ILE A 110 -6.14 13.01 3.78
CA ILE A 110 -4.82 12.53 4.14
C ILE A 110 -4.02 12.33 2.86
N LEU A 111 -2.83 12.88 2.85
CA LEU A 111 -1.91 12.73 1.73
C LEU A 111 -0.82 11.77 2.13
N LEU A 112 -0.70 10.69 1.37
CA LEU A 112 0.30 9.66 1.58
C LEU A 112 1.33 9.72 0.46
N ASN A 113 2.59 9.61 0.84
CA ASN A 113 3.71 9.43 -0.08
C ASN A 113 4.18 7.98 0.07
N ILE A 114 4.17 7.24 -1.03
CA ILE A 114 4.43 5.82 -1.01
C ILE A 114 5.59 5.53 -1.94
N THR A 115 6.54 4.73 -1.48
CA THR A 115 7.64 4.23 -2.31
C THR A 115 7.58 2.73 -2.40
N VAL A 116 7.97 2.21 -3.56
CA VAL A 116 8.21 0.79 -3.77
C VAL A 116 9.68 0.65 -4.14
N SER A 117 10.42 -0.14 -3.38
CA SER A 117 11.84 -0.32 -3.58
C SER A 117 12.21 -1.80 -3.68
N ASP A 118 13.33 -2.07 -4.36
CA ASP A 118 13.90 -3.40 -4.44
C ASP A 118 14.73 -3.73 -3.18
N PRO A 119 15.23 -4.97 -3.03
CA PRO A 119 16.03 -5.35 -1.86
C PRO A 119 17.34 -4.56 -1.70
N LYS A 120 17.83 -3.95 -2.77
CA LYS A 120 19.04 -3.12 -2.72
C LYS A 120 18.75 -1.68 -2.30
N GLY A 121 17.47 -1.33 -2.10
CA GLY A 121 17.06 0.02 -1.72
C GLY A 121 16.81 0.96 -2.91
N ASN A 122 16.88 0.47 -4.14
CA ASN A 122 16.56 1.29 -5.31
C ASN A 122 15.06 1.53 -5.38
N ILE A 123 14.66 2.79 -5.55
CA ILE A 123 13.24 3.15 -5.72
C ILE A 123 12.79 2.75 -7.12
N ILE A 124 11.78 1.91 -7.21
CA ILE A 124 11.18 1.45 -8.45
C ILE A 124 10.01 2.35 -8.84
N LYS A 125 9.15 2.65 -7.89
CA LYS A 125 7.96 3.48 -8.07
C LYS A 125 7.82 4.46 -6.91
N ARG A 126 7.25 5.61 -7.23
CA ARG A 126 6.80 6.57 -6.23
C ARG A 126 5.34 6.90 -6.48
N ILE A 127 4.54 6.88 -5.42
CA ILE A 127 3.10 7.06 -5.51
C ILE A 127 2.70 8.19 -4.58
N SER A 128 1.89 9.10 -5.10
CA SER A 128 1.18 10.10 -4.31
C SER A 128 -0.28 9.66 -4.23
N HIS A 129 -0.79 9.45 -3.03
CA HIS A 129 -2.12 8.92 -2.81
C HIS A 129 -2.90 9.83 -1.87
N LEU A 130 -3.92 10.49 -2.40
CA LEU A 130 -4.83 11.33 -1.62
C LEU A 130 -6.06 10.51 -1.25
N LYS A 131 -6.32 10.42 0.03
CA LYS A 131 -7.50 9.74 0.57
C LYS A 131 -8.35 10.74 1.33
N ARG A 132 -9.66 10.52 1.29
CA ARG A 132 -10.63 11.28 2.07
C ARG A 132 -11.35 10.38 3.05
N ARG A 133 -11.41 10.82 4.29
CA ARG A 133 -12.19 10.16 5.31
C ARG A 133 -13.67 10.35 5.05
N ILE A 134 -14.42 9.25 5.12
CA ILE A 134 -15.87 9.31 5.16
C ILE A 134 -16.28 9.41 6.61
N ALA A 135 -17.05 10.44 6.96
CA ALA A 135 -17.65 10.53 8.28
C ALA A 135 -18.57 9.34 8.47
N SER A 136 -18.34 8.58 9.56
CA SER A 136 -19.30 7.53 9.92
C SER A 136 -20.63 8.19 10.21
N LYS A 137 -21.65 7.83 9.46
CA LYS A 137 -23.01 8.14 9.84
C LYS A 137 -23.39 7.19 10.96
N LEU A 138 -23.63 7.75 12.08
CA LEU A 138 -24.33 7.03 13.10
C LEU A 138 -25.80 7.06 12.79
#